data_08ca853da5a183d4c3a6236886e73eae
#
_entry.id   08ca853da5a183d4c3a6236886e73eae
#
_cell.length_a   1.000
_cell.length_b   1.000
_cell.length_c   1.000
_cell.angle_alpha   90.00
_cell.angle_beta   90.00
_cell.angle_gamma   90.00
#
_symmetry.space_group_name_H-M   'P 1'
#
loop_
_entity.id
_entity.type
_entity.pdbx_description
1 polymer ?
#
loop_
_entity_poly.entity_id
_entity_poly.type
_entity_poly.pdbx_seq_one_letter_code
_entity_poly.pdbx_strand_id
1 'polypeptide(L)'
;TVAGQGPAPDEFFIFGGVGNETGKQELGKDFFYDLYLVNTTRKTIRKLWSTDFGNHFFIPSRRIVFDYNNGCIYILCIDRNTTNLSLHRFNIKNGEHAVVSNEIPLQANCILSSAYLFEDKKNNQLYAVVRQSEDNKPESLISIYSLNTPPVTLEELQAMTREEQDAVYEKLQAANE
;
A
#
# COMPACT_ATOMS: atom_id res chain seq x y z
N THR A 1 -3.24 -5.87 10.09
CA THR A 1 -4.04 -6.44 8.98
C THR A 1 -4.72 -5.33 8.21
N VAL A 2 -4.72 -5.41 6.90
CA VAL A 2 -5.41 -4.50 5.98
C VAL A 2 -6.28 -5.31 5.01
N ALA A 3 -7.39 -4.73 4.57
CA ALA A 3 -8.29 -5.37 3.63
C ALA A 3 -8.67 -4.43 2.47
N GLY A 4 -9.09 -5.01 1.35
CA GLY A 4 -9.60 -4.30 0.19
C GLY A 4 -10.43 -5.20 -0.72
N GLN A 5 -11.10 -4.59 -1.69
CA GLN A 5 -11.91 -5.31 -2.66
C GLN A 5 -11.06 -6.30 -3.47
N GLY A 6 -11.56 -7.50 -3.63
CA GLY A 6 -10.99 -8.54 -4.49
C GLY A 6 -11.50 -8.47 -5.93
N PRO A 7 -11.20 -9.51 -6.73
CA PRO A 7 -11.57 -9.57 -8.15
C PRO A 7 -13.08 -9.56 -8.42
N ALA A 8 -13.86 -10.15 -7.52
CA ALA A 8 -15.33 -10.21 -7.63
C ALA A 8 -16.00 -9.38 -6.51
N PRO A 9 -17.28 -8.98 -6.68
CA PRO A 9 -17.99 -8.18 -5.68
C PRO A 9 -18.10 -8.81 -4.29
N ASP A 10 -18.10 -10.15 -4.22
CA ASP A 10 -18.16 -10.95 -3.00
C ASP A 10 -16.78 -11.41 -2.51
N GLU A 11 -15.72 -10.91 -3.12
CA GLU A 11 -14.34 -11.27 -2.78
C GLU A 11 -13.58 -10.09 -2.17
N PHE A 12 -12.73 -10.40 -1.18
CA PHE A 12 -11.88 -9.44 -0.50
C PHE A 12 -10.49 -9.99 -0.33
N PHE A 13 -9.49 -9.15 -0.53
CA PHE A 13 -8.13 -9.41 -0.09
C PHE A 13 -7.97 -9.02 1.39
N ILE A 14 -7.25 -9.86 2.12
CA ILE A 14 -6.75 -9.55 3.47
C ILE A 14 -5.24 -9.75 3.45
N PHE A 15 -4.50 -8.73 3.86
CA PHE A 15 -3.05 -8.76 3.85
C PHE A 15 -2.46 -8.43 5.22
N GLY A 16 -1.43 -9.17 5.57
CA GLY A 16 -0.59 -8.95 6.72
C GLY A 16 -1.29 -9.11 8.06
N GLY A 17 -0.55 -8.90 9.09
CA GLY A 17 -1.03 -8.95 10.47
C GLY A 17 0.10 -9.01 11.47
N VAL A 18 -0.28 -9.01 12.73
CA VAL A 18 0.62 -9.21 13.87
C VAL A 18 0.06 -10.35 14.69
N GLY A 19 0.88 -11.33 15.00
CA GLY A 19 0.46 -12.49 15.77
C GLY A 19 1.63 -13.44 16.07
N ASN A 20 1.31 -14.67 16.37
CA ASN A 20 2.25 -15.76 16.44
C ASN A 20 1.63 -17.05 15.90
N GLU A 21 2.47 -18.01 15.54
CA GLU A 21 2.02 -19.28 14.96
C GLU A 21 1.19 -20.14 15.92
N THR A 22 1.34 -19.91 17.21
CA THR A 22 0.62 -20.69 18.24
C THR A 22 -0.78 -20.19 18.50
N GLY A 23 -1.14 -19.00 17.97
CA GLY A 23 -2.42 -18.31 18.25
C GLY A 23 -2.54 -17.77 19.68
N LYS A 24 -1.50 -17.91 20.52
CA LYS A 24 -1.49 -17.39 21.88
C LYS A 24 -0.82 -16.02 21.91
N GLN A 25 -1.58 -14.97 22.08
CA GLN A 25 -1.12 -13.56 22.07
C GLN A 25 0.00 -13.24 23.07
N GLU A 26 0.20 -14.12 24.06
CA GLU A 26 1.14 -13.94 25.15
C GLU A 26 2.58 -14.31 24.79
N LEU A 27 2.80 -15.08 23.70
CA LEU A 27 4.08 -15.70 23.38
C LEU A 27 4.93 -14.94 22.35
N GLY A 28 4.71 -13.66 22.18
CA GLY A 28 5.42 -12.84 21.20
C GLY A 28 4.52 -12.43 20.05
N LYS A 29 4.99 -11.47 19.26
CA LYS A 29 4.26 -10.90 18.12
C LYS A 29 5.23 -10.74 16.96
N ASP A 30 5.00 -11.52 15.92
CA ASP A 30 5.71 -11.42 14.66
C ASP A 30 4.82 -10.69 13.63
N PHE A 31 5.46 -10.08 12.65
CA PHE A 31 4.76 -9.52 11.50
C PHE A 31 4.60 -10.62 10.45
N PHE A 32 3.34 -10.86 10.03
CA PHE A 32 3.03 -11.78 8.95
C PHE A 32 2.68 -11.00 7.70
N TYR A 33 3.25 -11.41 6.58
CA TYR A 33 3.00 -10.83 5.26
C TYR A 33 2.35 -11.88 4.36
N ASP A 34 1.18 -12.33 4.82
CA ASP A 34 0.34 -13.30 4.12
C ASP A 34 -0.73 -12.57 3.31
N LEU A 35 -1.02 -13.04 2.11
CA LEU A 35 -2.20 -12.60 1.37
C LEU A 35 -3.25 -13.70 1.36
N TYR A 36 -4.46 -13.33 1.74
CA TYR A 36 -5.64 -14.18 1.70
C TYR A 36 -6.69 -13.61 0.76
N LEU A 37 -7.40 -14.49 0.06
CA LEU A 37 -8.62 -14.18 -0.65
C LEU A 37 -9.81 -14.78 0.13
N VAL A 38 -10.74 -13.92 0.50
CA VAL A 38 -11.98 -14.29 1.20
C VAL A 38 -13.13 -14.15 0.23
N ASN A 39 -13.95 -15.19 0.11
CA ASN A 39 -15.22 -15.14 -0.62
C ASN A 39 -16.37 -15.22 0.37
N THR A 40 -17.18 -14.17 0.46
CA THR A 40 -18.24 -14.04 1.47
C THR A 40 -19.48 -14.87 1.13
N THR A 41 -19.78 -15.06 -0.14
CA THR A 41 -20.89 -15.91 -0.60
C THR A 41 -20.60 -17.38 -0.33
N ARG A 42 -19.40 -17.85 -0.70
CA ARG A 42 -18.98 -19.23 -0.51
C ARG A 42 -18.49 -19.52 0.92
N LYS A 43 -18.30 -18.48 1.72
CA LYS A 43 -17.74 -18.55 3.09
C LYS A 43 -16.38 -19.27 3.12
N THR A 44 -15.51 -18.96 2.17
CA THR A 44 -14.18 -19.56 2.04
C THR A 44 -13.08 -18.53 2.25
N ILE A 45 -11.99 -18.97 2.87
CA ILE A 45 -10.75 -18.21 3.03
C ILE A 45 -9.64 -19.04 2.42
N ARG A 46 -8.89 -18.46 1.49
CA ARG A 46 -7.77 -19.12 0.83
C ARG A 46 -6.52 -18.28 0.95
N LYS A 47 -5.45 -18.84 1.53
CA LYS A 47 -4.12 -18.23 1.49
C LYS A 47 -3.60 -18.29 0.06
N LEU A 48 -3.21 -17.17 -0.50
CA LEU A 48 -2.60 -17.10 -1.83
C LEU A 48 -1.11 -17.33 -1.74
N TRP A 49 -0.45 -16.63 -0.82
CA TRP A 49 0.97 -16.76 -0.53
C TRP A 49 1.32 -16.22 0.86
N SER A 50 2.54 -16.51 1.27
CA SER A 50 3.20 -15.98 2.45
C SER A 50 4.62 -15.56 2.06
N THR A 51 5.07 -14.41 2.50
CA THR A 51 6.40 -13.90 2.21
C THR A 51 7.08 -13.47 3.50
N ASP A 52 8.37 -13.79 3.61
CA ASP A 52 9.24 -13.31 4.68
C ASP A 52 10.14 -12.22 4.08
N PHE A 53 10.12 -11.03 4.67
CA PHE A 53 10.97 -9.91 4.28
C PHE A 53 12.23 -9.78 5.15
N GLY A 54 12.53 -10.77 5.96
CA GLY A 54 13.69 -10.79 6.85
C GLY A 54 13.68 -9.60 7.81
N ASN A 55 14.72 -8.79 7.76
CA ASN A 55 14.86 -7.61 8.63
C ASN A 55 14.14 -6.35 8.12
N HIS A 56 13.47 -6.42 6.96
CA HIS A 56 12.69 -5.32 6.42
C HIS A 56 11.27 -5.34 6.98
N PHE A 57 11.03 -4.51 7.99
CA PHE A 57 9.72 -4.40 8.60
C PHE A 57 8.99 -3.16 8.08
N PHE A 58 7.84 -3.38 7.49
CA PHE A 58 6.91 -2.32 7.13
C PHE A 58 5.51 -2.63 7.69
N ILE A 59 4.76 -1.58 7.97
CA ILE A 59 3.43 -1.69 8.54
C ILE A 59 2.44 -1.26 7.46
N PRO A 60 1.60 -2.18 6.95
CA PRO A 60 0.57 -1.83 5.99
C PRO A 60 -0.43 -0.87 6.62
N SER A 61 -0.74 0.20 5.90
CA SER A 61 -1.76 1.15 6.30
C SER A 61 -3.15 0.63 5.93
N ARG A 62 -4.15 1.47 6.06
CA ARG A 62 -5.53 1.05 5.80
C ARG A 62 -5.83 1.04 4.31
N ARG A 63 -6.49 0.00 3.84
CA ARG A 63 -7.02 -0.23 2.50
C ARG A 63 -6.00 -0.75 1.48
N ILE A 64 -6.44 -1.77 0.75
CA ILE A 64 -5.80 -2.32 -0.43
C ILE A 64 -6.51 -1.75 -1.66
N VAL A 65 -5.75 -1.36 -2.67
CA VAL A 65 -6.25 -1.11 -4.03
C VAL A 65 -5.80 -2.26 -4.91
N PHE A 66 -6.74 -2.86 -5.63
CA PHE A 66 -6.49 -3.97 -6.54
C PHE A 66 -6.46 -3.48 -7.99
N ASP A 67 -5.32 -3.66 -8.63
CA ASP A 67 -5.13 -3.42 -10.06
C ASP A 67 -5.40 -4.73 -10.82
N TYR A 68 -6.58 -4.79 -11.40
CA TYR A 68 -7.01 -5.96 -12.15
C TYR A 68 -6.16 -6.21 -13.40
N ASN A 69 -5.74 -5.15 -14.08
CA ASN A 69 -5.03 -5.25 -15.37
C ASN A 69 -3.63 -5.82 -15.18
N ASN A 70 -2.95 -5.43 -14.11
CA ASN A 70 -1.59 -5.87 -13.83
C ASN A 70 -1.52 -7.03 -12.84
N GLY A 71 -2.66 -7.48 -12.30
CA GLY A 71 -2.73 -8.59 -11.35
C GLY A 71 -1.93 -8.34 -10.07
N CYS A 72 -1.97 -7.12 -9.57
CA CYS A 72 -1.27 -6.74 -8.36
C CYS A 72 -2.16 -5.95 -7.39
N ILE A 73 -1.71 -5.84 -6.16
CA ILE A 73 -2.31 -4.98 -5.15
C ILE A 73 -1.33 -3.87 -4.77
N TYR A 74 -1.88 -2.69 -4.49
CA TYR A 74 -1.16 -1.55 -3.95
C TYR A 74 -1.58 -1.29 -2.52
N ILE A 75 -0.61 -1.05 -1.66
CA ILE A 75 -0.80 -0.76 -0.24
C ILE A 75 0.17 0.34 0.16
N LEU A 76 -0.32 1.37 0.85
CA LEU A 76 0.56 2.30 1.54
C LEU A 76 1.16 1.61 2.76
N CYS A 77 2.47 1.68 2.89
CA CYS A 77 3.17 1.08 4.02
C CYS A 77 4.08 2.10 4.71
N ILE A 78 4.17 1.98 6.02
CA ILE A 78 5.11 2.74 6.83
C ILE A 78 6.34 1.87 7.03
N ASP A 79 7.50 2.33 6.56
CA ASP A 79 8.76 1.71 6.89
C ASP A 79 9.07 1.97 8.37
N ARG A 80 9.25 0.90 9.13
CA ARG A 80 9.49 0.99 10.57
C ARG A 80 10.83 1.63 10.92
N ASN A 81 11.83 1.49 10.05
CA ASN A 81 13.17 1.98 10.32
C ASN A 81 13.32 3.47 10.00
N THR A 82 12.62 3.94 8.97
CA THR A 82 12.70 5.34 8.50
C THR A 82 11.48 6.16 8.88
N THR A 83 10.39 5.52 9.31
CA THR A 83 9.07 6.14 9.53
C THR A 83 8.47 6.80 8.29
N ASN A 84 9.02 6.51 7.11
CA ASN A 84 8.51 7.03 5.85
C ASN A 84 7.27 6.25 5.40
N LEU A 85 6.40 6.92 4.67
CA LEU A 85 5.22 6.32 4.06
C LEU A 85 5.48 6.18 2.55
N SER A 86 5.37 4.97 2.04
CA SER A 86 5.60 4.65 0.64
C SER A 86 4.52 3.74 0.07
N LEU A 87 4.41 3.70 -1.26
CA LEU A 87 3.50 2.81 -1.96
C LEU A 87 4.21 1.49 -2.28
N HIS A 88 3.63 0.40 -1.83
CA HIS A 88 4.11 -0.95 -2.08
C HIS A 88 3.20 -1.67 -3.06
N ARG A 89 3.80 -2.35 -4.03
CA ARG A 89 3.15 -3.22 -5.01
C ARG A 89 3.46 -4.68 -4.69
N PHE A 90 2.43 -5.52 -4.69
CA PHE A 90 2.57 -6.97 -4.52
C PHE A 90 1.84 -7.69 -5.65
N ASN A 91 2.53 -8.62 -6.30
CA ASN A 91 1.90 -9.50 -7.27
C ASN A 91 0.99 -10.50 -6.54
N ILE A 92 -0.27 -10.64 -6.99
CA ILE A 92 -1.26 -11.49 -6.32
C ILE A 92 -0.99 -12.99 -6.49
N LYS A 93 -0.19 -13.40 -7.49
CA LYS A 93 0.08 -14.81 -7.77
C LYS A 93 1.22 -15.37 -6.93
N ASN A 94 2.29 -14.61 -6.77
CA ASN A 94 3.54 -15.09 -6.20
C ASN A 94 4.08 -14.24 -5.03
N GLY A 95 3.43 -13.11 -4.72
CA GLY A 95 3.87 -12.23 -3.63
C GLY A 95 5.11 -11.39 -3.96
N GLU A 96 5.53 -11.36 -5.22
CA GLU A 96 6.63 -10.49 -5.65
C GLU A 96 6.34 -9.05 -5.28
N HIS A 97 7.30 -8.41 -4.63
CA HIS A 97 7.15 -7.13 -3.98
C HIS A 97 8.08 -6.09 -4.57
N ALA A 98 7.57 -4.88 -4.71
CA ALA A 98 8.36 -3.72 -5.04
C ALA A 98 7.83 -2.47 -4.34
N VAL A 99 8.72 -1.56 -3.96
CA VAL A 99 8.36 -0.19 -3.58
C VAL A 99 8.26 0.62 -4.87
N VAL A 100 7.14 1.27 -5.08
CA VAL A 100 6.82 2.03 -6.27
C VAL A 100 6.47 3.46 -5.90
N SER A 101 6.71 4.40 -6.84
CA SER A 101 6.53 5.84 -6.61
C SER A 101 7.47 6.44 -5.55
N ASN A 102 7.38 7.74 -5.36
CA ASN A 102 8.19 8.45 -4.37
C ASN A 102 7.64 8.25 -2.96
N GLU A 103 8.48 8.50 -1.96
CA GLU A 103 8.03 8.58 -0.58
C GLU A 103 7.04 9.74 -0.39
N ILE A 104 6.00 9.49 0.40
CA ILE A 104 5.02 10.49 0.76
C ILE A 104 5.58 11.29 1.94
N PRO A 105 5.76 12.62 1.81
CA PRO A 105 6.34 13.43 2.86
C PRO A 105 5.41 13.47 4.08
N LEU A 106 5.96 13.16 5.25
CA LEU A 106 5.28 13.34 6.52
C LEU A 106 5.81 14.60 7.19
N GLN A 107 4.94 15.37 7.85
CA GLN A 107 5.37 16.52 8.60
C GLN A 107 6.22 16.11 9.81
N ALA A 108 7.35 16.79 9.98
CA ALA A 108 8.19 16.62 11.17
C ALA A 108 7.38 16.98 12.44
N ASN A 109 7.66 16.27 13.53
CA ASN A 109 7.00 16.45 14.84
C ASN A 109 5.50 16.11 14.85
N CYS A 110 4.99 15.45 13.81
CA CYS A 110 3.63 14.95 13.78
C CYS A 110 3.63 13.43 13.83
N ILE A 111 2.67 12.87 14.56
CA ILE A 111 2.43 11.43 14.59
C ILE A 111 1.49 11.08 13.44
N LEU A 112 1.85 10.07 12.64
CA LEU A 112 0.96 9.51 11.64
C LEU A 112 -0.20 8.78 12.34
N SER A 113 -1.40 9.34 12.25
CA SER A 113 -2.61 8.77 12.87
C SER A 113 -3.28 7.75 11.95
N SER A 114 -3.30 8.01 10.65
CA SER A 114 -3.84 7.09 9.65
C SER A 114 -3.42 7.49 8.23
N ALA A 115 -3.31 6.50 7.35
CA ALA A 115 -3.15 6.70 5.93
C ALA A 115 -4.13 5.79 5.18
N TYR A 116 -4.68 6.28 4.08
CA TYR A 116 -5.61 5.55 3.22
C TYR A 116 -5.19 5.71 1.77
N LEU A 117 -5.28 4.64 1.02
CA LEU A 117 -5.08 4.65 -0.42
C LEU A 117 -6.44 4.62 -1.12
N PHE A 118 -6.64 5.49 -2.10
CA PHE A 118 -7.84 5.55 -2.92
C PHE A 118 -7.49 5.48 -4.40
N GLU A 119 -8.37 4.89 -5.18
CA GLU A 119 -8.29 4.85 -6.62
C GLU A 119 -9.43 5.66 -7.23
N ASP A 120 -9.10 6.59 -8.11
CA ASP A 120 -10.04 7.18 -9.04
C ASP A 120 -9.99 6.42 -10.36
N LYS A 121 -10.89 5.46 -10.52
CA LYS A 121 -10.96 4.61 -11.72
C LYS A 121 -11.23 5.40 -12.99
N LYS A 122 -11.95 6.54 -12.89
CA LYS A 122 -12.29 7.35 -14.06
C LYS A 122 -11.07 8.03 -14.65
N ASN A 123 -10.19 8.53 -13.79
CA ASN A 123 -9.00 9.27 -14.19
C ASN A 123 -7.73 8.39 -14.12
N ASN A 124 -7.86 7.11 -13.75
CA ASN A 124 -6.75 6.18 -13.55
C ASN A 124 -5.68 6.77 -12.61
N GLN A 125 -6.12 7.32 -11.47
CA GLN A 125 -5.27 8.04 -10.54
C GLN A 125 -5.36 7.45 -9.14
N LEU A 126 -4.21 7.36 -8.45
CA LEU A 126 -4.12 6.98 -7.04
C LEU A 126 -3.93 8.21 -6.16
N TYR A 127 -4.58 8.20 -5.00
CA TYR A 127 -4.47 9.24 -3.99
C TYR A 127 -4.16 8.63 -2.64
N ALA A 128 -3.23 9.26 -1.92
CA ALA A 128 -3.00 8.98 -0.52
C ALA A 128 -3.66 10.08 0.34
N VAL A 129 -4.51 9.68 1.27
CA VAL A 129 -5.09 10.57 2.27
C VAL A 129 -4.41 10.28 3.60
N VAL A 130 -3.65 11.23 4.10
CA VAL A 130 -2.80 11.08 5.28
C VAL A 130 -3.31 12.00 6.38
N ARG A 131 -3.56 11.43 7.56
CA ARG A 131 -3.89 12.18 8.76
C ARG A 131 -2.73 12.13 9.73
N GLN A 132 -2.25 13.29 10.13
CA GLN A 132 -1.22 13.47 11.15
C GLN A 132 -1.75 14.29 12.32
N SER A 133 -1.25 14.05 13.52
CA SER A 133 -1.57 14.82 14.72
C SER A 133 -0.28 15.29 15.39
N GLU A 134 -0.24 16.50 15.84
CA GLU A 134 0.83 16.96 16.74
C GLU A 134 0.54 16.48 18.17
N ASP A 135 1.61 16.15 18.90
CA ASP A 135 1.47 15.82 20.32
C ASP A 135 0.85 17.00 21.09
N ASN A 136 -0.12 16.66 21.94
CA ASN A 136 -0.83 17.61 22.81
C ASN A 136 -1.69 18.66 22.08
N LYS A 137 -1.96 18.52 20.77
CA LYS A 137 -2.93 19.35 20.07
C LYS A 137 -4.18 18.54 19.71
N PRO A 138 -5.38 19.09 19.90
CA PRO A 138 -6.63 18.41 19.51
C PRO A 138 -6.83 18.39 17.99
N GLU A 139 -6.08 19.20 17.28
CA GLU A 139 -6.18 19.38 15.82
C GLU A 139 -5.43 18.29 15.07
N SER A 140 -5.95 17.92 13.93
CA SER A 140 -5.31 16.97 13.02
C SER A 140 -5.13 17.61 11.65
N LEU A 141 -3.96 17.42 11.07
CA LEU A 141 -3.69 17.77 9.69
C LEU A 141 -4.14 16.63 8.79
N ILE A 142 -4.89 16.96 7.74
CA ILE A 142 -5.25 16.01 6.67
C ILE A 142 -4.59 16.51 5.39
N SER A 143 -3.75 15.67 4.80
CA SER A 143 -3.08 15.93 3.54
C SER A 143 -3.55 14.92 2.48
N ILE A 144 -3.74 15.39 1.26
CA ILE A 144 -4.11 14.56 0.10
C ILE A 144 -2.98 14.67 -0.91
N TYR A 145 -2.41 13.53 -1.27
CA TYR A 145 -1.33 13.43 -2.25
C TYR A 145 -1.83 12.68 -3.47
N SER A 146 -1.59 13.24 -4.65
CA SER A 146 -1.70 12.53 -5.91
C SER A 146 -0.43 11.68 -6.08
N LEU A 147 -0.58 10.40 -6.35
CA LEU A 147 0.54 9.50 -6.53
C LEU A 147 0.85 9.32 -8.02
N ASN A 148 2.11 9.03 -8.33
CA ASN A 148 2.53 8.77 -9.69
C ASN A 148 1.72 7.64 -10.31
N THR A 149 1.24 7.84 -11.54
CA THR A 149 0.45 6.85 -12.27
C THR A 149 0.97 6.73 -13.71
N PRO A 150 1.35 5.54 -14.17
CA PRO A 150 1.35 4.27 -13.44
C PRO A 150 2.40 4.23 -12.32
N PRO A 151 2.14 3.53 -11.21
CA PRO A 151 3.15 3.32 -10.17
C PRO A 151 4.24 2.39 -10.70
N VAL A 152 5.46 2.90 -10.75
CA VAL A 152 6.62 2.16 -11.28
C VAL A 152 7.79 2.22 -10.30
N THR A 153 8.67 1.24 -10.34
CA THR A 153 9.95 1.28 -9.64
C THR A 153 10.92 2.21 -10.35
N LEU A 154 12.00 2.59 -9.66
CA LEU A 154 13.08 3.36 -10.30
C LEU A 154 13.72 2.60 -11.47
N GLU A 155 13.89 1.28 -11.35
CA GLU A 155 14.44 0.43 -12.39
C GLU A 155 13.52 0.37 -13.61
N GLU A 156 12.21 0.20 -13.39
CA GLU A 156 11.20 0.23 -14.45
C GLU A 156 11.19 1.60 -15.17
N LEU A 157 11.29 2.70 -14.42
CA LEU A 157 11.35 4.05 -14.98
C LEU A 157 12.60 4.25 -15.85
N GLN A 158 13.76 3.76 -15.40
CA GLN A 158 15.01 3.83 -16.16
C GLN A 158 15.00 2.97 -17.43
N ALA A 159 14.24 1.89 -17.43
CA ALA A 159 14.08 1.01 -18.59
C ALA A 159 13.11 1.55 -19.66
N MET A 160 12.27 2.53 -19.31
CA MET A 160 11.34 3.17 -20.24
C MET A 160 12.10 3.97 -21.31
N THR A 161 11.51 4.09 -22.50
CA THR A 161 12.03 4.99 -23.53
C THR A 161 11.94 6.44 -23.06
N ARG A 162 12.76 7.31 -23.63
CA ARG A 162 12.76 8.72 -23.26
C ARG A 162 11.38 9.37 -23.47
N GLU A 163 10.69 9.01 -24.56
CA GLU A 163 9.33 9.50 -24.84
C GLU A 163 8.32 9.05 -23.79
N GLU A 164 8.42 7.81 -23.33
CA GLU A 164 7.57 7.29 -22.25
C GLU A 164 7.87 7.97 -20.92
N GLN A 165 9.15 8.26 -20.64
CA GLN A 165 9.56 9.01 -19.46
C GLN A 165 8.98 10.43 -19.46
N ASP A 166 9.13 11.15 -20.58
CA ASP A 166 8.62 12.50 -20.73
C ASP A 166 7.09 12.54 -20.56
N ALA A 167 6.36 11.58 -21.13
CA ALA A 167 4.92 11.45 -20.97
C ALA A 167 4.49 11.15 -19.50
N VAL A 168 5.29 10.40 -18.77
CA VAL A 168 5.08 10.17 -17.33
C VAL A 168 5.32 11.45 -16.54
N TYR A 169 6.40 12.19 -16.83
CA TYR A 169 6.73 13.45 -16.18
C TYR A 169 5.68 14.54 -16.43
N GLU A 170 5.17 14.68 -17.65
CA GLU A 170 4.10 15.63 -17.98
C GLU A 170 2.82 15.35 -17.18
N LYS A 171 2.43 14.08 -17.08
CA LYS A 171 1.28 13.67 -16.24
C LYS A 171 1.50 13.98 -14.77
N LEU A 172 2.74 13.87 -14.28
CA LEU A 172 3.09 14.19 -12.90
C LEU A 172 3.01 15.69 -12.61
N GLN A 173 3.43 16.54 -13.56
CA GLN A 173 3.33 17.99 -13.42
C GLN A 173 1.88 18.46 -13.46
N ALA A 174 1.07 17.95 -14.41
CA ALA A 174 -0.33 18.30 -14.51
C ALA A 174 -1.20 17.85 -13.31
N ALA A 175 -0.72 16.88 -12.52
CA ALA A 175 -1.42 16.43 -11.32
C ALA A 175 -1.04 17.24 -10.05
N ASN A 176 0.00 18.08 -10.14
CA ASN A 176 0.48 18.91 -9.03
C ASN A 176 0.07 20.41 -9.19
N GLU A 177 -0.59 20.78 -10.28
CA GLU A 177 -1.23 22.08 -10.50
C GLU A 177 -2.74 22.02 -10.13
#